data_fc192f4c219e78e51b890d86d0e7416b
#
_entry.id   fc192f4c219e78e51b890d86d0e7416b
#
_cell.length_a   1.000
_cell.length_b   1.000
_cell.length_c   1.000
_cell.angle_alpha   90.00
_cell.angle_beta   90.00
_cell.angle_gamma   90.00
#
_symmetry.space_group_name_H-M   'P 1'
#
loop_
_entity.id
_entity.type
_entity.pdbx_description
1 polymer ?
#
loop_
_entity_poly.entity_id
_entity_poly.type
_entity_poly.pdbx_seq_one_letter_code
_entity_poly.pdbx_strand_id
1 'polypeptide(L)'
;MPTIGGVDIAVTETGTGPAFFWGHGFAGSIAQDDATRILDWSRLALHARVVRWDAPGHGRSTGTQDPDDYRWGRIGEALVELAGALGADRFVAGGVSMGAAIALHAAVLAPARVTALVLVLPPTAYETRAEQSDDYRHGADLVEREGVDAYVRVVDAKPQPEILAGPVAFHFDPAISAALLPAALRGAARSDLPLPEQLRTITTPTLILAWDTDPGHPLSTAERLAELLPDAQLVIARRLRDVVRWTDRVTAFLDEHARD
;
A
#
# COMPACT_ATOMS: atom_id res chain seq x y z
N MET A 1 6.98 -3.94 19.93
CA MET A 1 7.05 -4.00 18.46
C MET A 1 7.70 -5.32 18.10
N PRO A 2 7.12 -6.13 17.20
CA PRO A 2 7.80 -7.32 16.69
C PRO A 2 9.03 -6.92 15.87
N THR A 3 10.06 -7.77 15.91
CA THR A 3 11.28 -7.62 15.09
C THR A 3 11.20 -8.61 13.93
N ILE A 4 11.19 -8.12 12.69
CA ILE A 4 11.04 -8.89 11.46
C ILE A 4 12.25 -8.61 10.58
N GLY A 5 13.01 -9.67 10.21
CA GLY A 5 14.23 -9.51 9.40
C GLY A 5 15.27 -8.54 10.03
N GLY A 6 15.29 -8.40 11.35
CA GLY A 6 16.18 -7.46 12.06
C GLY A 6 15.66 -6.02 12.15
N VAL A 7 14.45 -5.76 11.69
CA VAL A 7 13.78 -4.44 11.73
C VAL A 7 12.63 -4.48 12.73
N ASP A 8 12.55 -3.50 13.61
CA ASP A 8 11.43 -3.35 14.54
C ASP A 8 10.24 -2.70 13.84
N ILE A 9 9.12 -3.41 13.79
CA ILE A 9 7.93 -3.00 13.06
C ILE A 9 6.90 -2.39 14.02
N ALA A 10 6.54 -1.14 13.80
CA ALA A 10 5.47 -0.48 14.52
C ALA A 10 4.10 -0.96 14.02
N VAL A 11 3.23 -1.33 14.95
CA VAL A 11 1.92 -1.90 14.68
C VAL A 11 0.87 -1.21 15.55
N THR A 12 -0.33 -1.05 15.03
CA THR A 12 -1.55 -0.78 15.80
C THR A 12 -2.57 -1.86 15.51
N GLU A 13 -3.23 -2.33 16.55
CA GLU A 13 -4.28 -3.35 16.46
C GLU A 13 -5.57 -2.82 17.08
N THR A 14 -6.69 -2.99 16.37
CA THR A 14 -8.03 -2.61 16.85
C THR A 14 -9.05 -3.62 16.35
N GLY A 15 -10.13 -3.82 17.14
CA GLY A 15 -11.16 -4.81 16.82
C GLY A 15 -10.77 -6.24 17.17
N THR A 16 -11.63 -7.18 16.80
CA THR A 16 -11.48 -8.62 17.04
C THR A 16 -12.03 -9.39 15.83
N GLY A 17 -11.77 -10.70 15.75
CA GLY A 17 -12.21 -11.55 14.63
C GLY A 17 -11.11 -11.79 13.60
N PRO A 18 -11.46 -12.09 12.34
CA PRO A 18 -10.50 -12.37 11.29
C PRO A 18 -9.50 -11.23 11.11
N ALA A 19 -8.22 -11.56 10.95
CA ALA A 19 -7.17 -10.56 10.85
C ALA A 19 -7.18 -9.86 9.49
N PHE A 20 -7.20 -8.53 9.50
CA PHE A 20 -7.04 -7.67 8.33
C PHE A 20 -5.79 -6.80 8.46
N PHE A 21 -4.75 -7.13 7.71
CA PHE A 21 -3.50 -6.39 7.66
C PHE A 21 -3.56 -5.30 6.60
N TRP A 22 -3.24 -4.06 7.01
CA TRP A 22 -3.25 -2.90 6.15
C TRP A 22 -1.89 -2.23 6.04
N GLY A 23 -1.38 -2.08 4.80
CA GLY A 23 -0.16 -1.35 4.45
C GLY A 23 -0.47 0.02 3.84
N HIS A 24 0.25 1.04 4.31
CA HIS A 24 0.18 2.41 3.80
C HIS A 24 0.89 2.57 2.43
N GLY A 25 0.73 3.73 1.78
CA GLY A 25 1.45 4.11 0.56
C GLY A 25 2.93 4.42 0.78
N PHE A 26 3.69 4.56 -0.31
CA PHE A 26 5.11 4.95 -0.24
C PHE A 26 5.30 6.26 0.52
N ALA A 27 6.30 6.31 1.36
CA ALA A 27 6.60 7.41 2.29
C ALA A 27 5.48 7.75 3.28
N GLY A 28 4.44 6.91 3.37
CA GLY A 28 3.32 7.03 4.30
C GLY A 28 3.59 6.42 5.68
N SER A 29 2.56 6.42 6.52
CA SER A 29 2.58 5.79 7.84
C SER A 29 1.16 5.59 8.38
N ILE A 30 1.03 4.83 9.48
CA ILE A 30 -0.22 4.71 10.25
C ILE A 30 -0.80 6.09 10.60
N ALA A 31 0.05 7.03 11.03
CA ALA A 31 -0.38 8.37 11.43
C ALA A 31 -0.95 9.18 10.25
N GLN A 32 -0.40 9.01 9.06
CA GLN A 32 -0.92 9.65 7.85
C GLN A 32 -2.20 9.01 7.36
N ASP A 33 -2.35 7.69 7.47
CA ASP A 33 -3.62 7.01 7.21
C ASP A 33 -4.73 7.50 8.14
N ASP A 34 -4.41 7.81 9.41
CA ASP A 34 -5.35 8.42 10.35
C ASP A 34 -5.74 9.86 9.94
N ALA A 35 -4.81 10.60 9.36
CA ALA A 35 -5.04 11.98 8.93
C ALA A 35 -5.85 12.06 7.62
N THR A 36 -5.56 11.20 6.65
CA THR A 36 -6.25 11.20 5.34
C THR A 36 -7.67 10.67 5.40
N ARG A 37 -7.95 9.77 6.35
CA ARG A 37 -9.27 9.15 6.54
C ARG A 37 -9.88 8.55 5.28
N ILE A 38 -9.05 8.01 4.40
CA ILE A 38 -9.52 7.32 3.19
C ILE A 38 -10.41 6.11 3.55
N LEU A 39 -10.14 5.51 4.71
CA LEU A 39 -10.98 4.49 5.37
C LEU A 39 -11.26 4.89 6.82
N ASP A 40 -12.43 4.53 7.33
CA ASP A 40 -12.80 4.67 8.74
C ASP A 40 -12.38 3.41 9.51
N TRP A 41 -11.23 3.48 10.14
CA TRP A 41 -10.64 2.37 10.90
C TRP A 41 -11.52 1.91 12.06
N SER A 42 -12.23 2.83 12.70
CA SER A 42 -13.12 2.51 13.84
C SER A 42 -14.31 1.66 13.40
N ARG A 43 -14.82 1.90 12.21
CA ARG A 43 -15.89 1.07 11.62
C ARG A 43 -15.37 -0.29 11.18
N LEU A 44 -14.22 -0.35 10.52
CA LEU A 44 -13.61 -1.61 10.12
C LEU A 44 -13.29 -2.51 11.31
N ALA A 45 -12.88 -1.93 12.44
CA ALA A 45 -12.63 -2.65 13.69
C ALA A 45 -13.87 -3.32 14.31
N LEU A 46 -15.08 -3.01 13.86
CA LEU A 46 -16.31 -3.72 14.25
C LEU A 46 -16.47 -5.07 13.51
N HIS A 47 -15.73 -5.27 12.41
CA HIS A 47 -15.88 -6.40 11.50
C HIS A 47 -14.64 -7.28 11.40
N ALA A 48 -13.48 -6.77 11.83
CA ALA A 48 -12.21 -7.48 11.76
C ALA A 48 -11.23 -7.04 12.85
N ARG A 49 -10.25 -7.88 13.15
CA ARG A 49 -9.04 -7.48 13.86
C ARG A 49 -8.16 -6.71 12.87
N VAL A 50 -8.28 -5.40 12.85
CA VAL A 50 -7.54 -4.51 11.96
C VAL A 50 -6.13 -4.32 12.50
N VAL A 51 -5.14 -4.76 11.74
CA VAL A 51 -3.71 -4.63 12.01
C VAL A 51 -3.11 -3.67 11.00
N ARG A 52 -2.78 -2.46 11.43
CA ARG A 52 -2.06 -1.48 10.60
C ARG A 52 -0.61 -1.42 11.02
N TRP A 53 0.31 -1.33 10.10
CA TRP A 53 1.73 -1.38 10.36
C TRP A 53 2.49 -0.34 9.53
N ASP A 54 3.52 0.23 10.13
CA ASP A 54 4.49 1.04 9.40
C ASP A 54 5.48 0.10 8.72
N ALA A 55 5.60 0.18 7.41
CA ALA A 55 6.56 -0.62 6.65
C ALA A 55 8.00 -0.33 7.10
N PRO A 56 8.98 -1.22 6.83
CA PRO A 56 10.38 -0.97 7.18
C PRO A 56 10.85 0.43 6.77
N GLY A 57 11.47 1.17 7.69
CA GLY A 57 11.97 2.53 7.50
C GLY A 57 10.93 3.64 7.48
N HIS A 58 9.63 3.31 7.56
CA HIS A 58 8.53 4.27 7.56
C HIS A 58 7.98 4.50 8.97
N GLY A 59 7.40 5.66 9.19
CA GLY A 59 6.72 6.03 10.44
C GLY A 59 7.57 5.78 11.67
N ARG A 60 7.16 4.85 12.52
CA ARG A 60 7.86 4.46 13.74
C ARG A 60 8.66 3.16 13.63
N SER A 61 8.63 2.49 12.47
CA SER A 61 9.44 1.32 12.22
C SER A 61 10.90 1.71 11.98
N THR A 62 11.82 0.87 12.46
CA THR A 62 13.22 1.03 12.10
C THR A 62 13.47 0.58 10.65
N GLY A 63 14.62 0.89 10.09
CA GLY A 63 14.96 0.54 8.71
C GLY A 63 16.46 0.49 8.51
N THR A 64 16.87 0.09 7.32
CA THR A 64 18.27 -0.03 6.90
C THR A 64 18.59 0.98 5.79
N GLN A 65 19.87 1.10 5.43
CA GLN A 65 20.30 1.90 4.26
C GLN A 65 20.42 1.05 2.98
N ASP A 66 20.06 -0.24 3.05
CA ASP A 66 20.08 -1.12 1.88
C ASP A 66 18.79 -0.94 1.05
N PRO A 67 18.87 -0.48 -0.20
CA PRO A 67 17.70 -0.35 -1.06
C PRO A 67 16.93 -1.65 -1.30
N ASP A 68 17.58 -2.81 -1.21
CA ASP A 68 16.91 -4.08 -1.47
C ASP A 68 15.93 -4.45 -0.37
N ASP A 69 16.08 -3.92 0.86
CA ASP A 69 15.12 -4.09 1.95
C ASP A 69 13.81 -3.32 1.71
N TYR A 70 13.80 -2.34 0.80
CA TYR A 70 12.63 -1.54 0.42
C TYR A 70 11.96 -2.01 -0.87
N ARG A 71 12.37 -3.15 -1.44
CA ARG A 71 11.66 -3.72 -2.59
C ARG A 71 10.32 -4.29 -2.13
N TRP A 72 9.26 -4.02 -2.89
CA TRP A 72 7.89 -4.40 -2.50
C TRP A 72 7.72 -5.90 -2.24
N GLY A 73 8.39 -6.75 -3.04
CA GLY A 73 8.42 -8.19 -2.78
C GLY A 73 9.06 -8.53 -1.43
N ARG A 74 10.17 -7.86 -1.08
CA ARG A 74 10.85 -8.06 0.22
C ARG A 74 9.98 -7.60 1.39
N ILE A 75 9.28 -6.46 1.23
CA ILE A 75 8.32 -6.00 2.24
C ILE A 75 7.10 -6.95 2.31
N GLY A 76 6.72 -7.60 1.19
CA GLY A 76 5.70 -8.65 1.17
C GLY A 76 6.07 -9.87 2.00
N GLU A 77 7.35 -10.29 1.96
CA GLU A 77 7.88 -11.33 2.86
C GLU A 77 7.75 -10.89 4.33
N ALA A 78 8.14 -9.64 4.64
CA ALA A 78 8.04 -9.10 5.99
C ALA A 78 6.57 -9.05 6.48
N LEU A 79 5.60 -8.76 5.61
CA LEU A 79 4.17 -8.81 5.96
C LEU A 79 3.75 -10.24 6.36
N VAL A 80 4.17 -11.26 5.61
CA VAL A 80 3.82 -12.65 5.92
C VAL A 80 4.46 -13.10 7.24
N GLU A 81 5.71 -12.71 7.50
CA GLU A 81 6.38 -12.96 8.78
C GLU A 81 5.69 -12.23 9.93
N LEU A 82 5.33 -10.94 9.75
CA LEU A 82 4.62 -10.13 10.73
C LEU A 82 3.28 -10.77 11.11
N ALA A 83 2.51 -11.23 10.12
CA ALA A 83 1.23 -11.90 10.37
C ALA A 83 1.43 -13.14 11.25
N GLY A 84 2.46 -13.96 10.98
CA GLY A 84 2.82 -15.10 11.83
C GLY A 84 3.25 -14.70 13.25
N ALA A 85 4.08 -13.67 13.38
CA ALA A 85 4.54 -13.16 14.67
C ALA A 85 3.38 -12.62 15.54
N LEU A 86 2.29 -12.16 14.91
CA LEU A 86 1.08 -11.68 15.58
C LEU A 86 -0.02 -12.75 15.70
N GLY A 87 0.32 -14.03 15.43
CA GLY A 87 -0.59 -15.15 15.60
C GLY A 87 -1.72 -15.21 14.56
N ALA A 88 -1.53 -14.59 13.38
CA ALA A 88 -2.47 -14.68 12.28
C ALA A 88 -1.98 -15.70 11.25
N ASP A 89 -2.39 -16.95 11.38
CA ASP A 89 -2.07 -18.00 10.40
C ASP A 89 -2.72 -17.74 9.05
N ARG A 90 -3.93 -17.20 9.07
CA ARG A 90 -4.67 -16.74 7.89
C ARG A 90 -5.08 -15.28 8.08
N PHE A 91 -5.10 -14.50 7.00
CA PHE A 91 -5.41 -13.08 7.10
C PHE A 91 -5.87 -12.49 5.75
N VAL A 92 -6.64 -11.43 5.84
CA VAL A 92 -6.89 -10.53 4.71
C VAL A 92 -5.71 -9.58 4.58
N ALA A 93 -5.14 -9.46 3.39
CA ALA A 93 -4.09 -8.48 3.12
C ALA A 93 -4.66 -7.31 2.32
N GLY A 94 -4.32 -6.09 2.71
CA GLY A 94 -4.75 -4.92 1.98
C GLY A 94 -3.78 -3.74 2.14
N GLY A 95 -4.00 -2.72 1.36
CA GLY A 95 -3.22 -1.50 1.44
C GLY A 95 -3.52 -0.52 0.32
N VAL A 96 -2.94 0.66 0.45
CA VAL A 96 -3.01 1.72 -0.55
C VAL A 96 -1.68 1.84 -1.30
N SER A 97 -1.71 1.99 -2.62
CA SER A 97 -0.52 2.24 -3.45
C SER A 97 0.56 1.15 -3.24
N MET A 98 1.71 1.50 -2.66
CA MET A 98 2.75 0.54 -2.25
C MET A 98 2.17 -0.60 -1.39
N GLY A 99 1.27 -0.30 -0.46
CA GLY A 99 0.62 -1.31 0.38
C GLY A 99 -0.20 -2.32 -0.43
N ALA A 100 -0.86 -1.89 -1.51
CA ALA A 100 -1.56 -2.78 -2.42
C ALA A 100 -0.59 -3.72 -3.18
N ALA A 101 0.55 -3.20 -3.61
CA ALA A 101 1.61 -4.00 -4.23
C ALA A 101 2.18 -5.04 -3.25
N ILE A 102 2.44 -4.64 -2.00
CA ILE A 102 2.92 -5.53 -0.94
C ILE A 102 1.91 -6.66 -0.67
N ALA A 103 0.60 -6.33 -0.61
CA ALA A 103 -0.46 -7.33 -0.42
C ALA A 103 -0.51 -8.37 -1.57
N LEU A 104 -0.33 -7.93 -2.82
CA LEU A 104 -0.23 -8.84 -3.98
C LEU A 104 0.98 -9.76 -3.89
N HIS A 105 2.16 -9.22 -3.52
CA HIS A 105 3.35 -10.04 -3.31
C HIS A 105 3.15 -11.06 -2.19
N ALA A 106 2.53 -10.66 -1.07
CA ALA A 106 2.20 -11.57 0.03
C ALA A 106 1.25 -12.69 -0.41
N ALA A 107 0.25 -12.40 -1.26
CA ALA A 107 -0.67 -13.40 -1.78
C ALA A 107 0.02 -14.41 -2.71
N VAL A 108 0.97 -13.98 -3.53
CA VAL A 108 1.79 -14.88 -4.36
C VAL A 108 2.69 -15.75 -3.48
N LEU A 109 3.30 -15.17 -2.45
CA LEU A 109 4.24 -15.85 -1.56
C LEU A 109 3.55 -16.86 -0.63
N ALA A 110 2.38 -16.51 -0.11
CA ALA A 110 1.67 -17.29 0.90
C ALA A 110 0.18 -17.50 0.54
N PRO A 111 -0.13 -18.15 -0.60
CA PRO A 111 -1.50 -18.24 -1.13
C PRO A 111 -2.47 -18.99 -0.20
N ALA A 112 -1.98 -19.90 0.64
CA ALA A 112 -2.80 -20.59 1.63
C ALA A 112 -3.15 -19.72 2.86
N ARG A 113 -2.41 -18.63 3.08
CA ARG A 113 -2.57 -17.76 4.25
C ARG A 113 -3.36 -16.49 3.96
N VAL A 114 -3.21 -15.91 2.75
CA VAL A 114 -3.98 -14.73 2.35
C VAL A 114 -5.36 -15.16 1.89
N THR A 115 -6.40 -14.80 2.65
CA THR A 115 -7.78 -15.24 2.45
C THR A 115 -8.61 -14.32 1.58
N ALA A 116 -8.28 -13.03 1.56
CA ALA A 116 -8.88 -12.02 0.70
C ALA A 116 -7.91 -10.85 0.49
N LEU A 117 -8.12 -10.06 -0.57
CA LEU A 117 -7.31 -8.89 -0.90
C LEU A 117 -8.16 -7.61 -0.96
N VAL A 118 -7.66 -6.51 -0.36
CA VAL A 118 -8.24 -5.17 -0.49
C VAL A 118 -7.19 -4.22 -1.06
N LEU A 119 -7.29 -3.91 -2.34
CA LEU A 119 -6.30 -3.13 -3.09
C LEU A 119 -6.86 -1.74 -3.36
N VAL A 120 -6.31 -0.72 -2.69
CA VAL A 120 -6.74 0.66 -2.86
C VAL A 120 -5.69 1.41 -3.67
N LEU A 121 -6.12 2.05 -4.77
CA LEU A 121 -5.26 2.83 -5.65
C LEU A 121 -3.98 2.08 -6.01
N PRO A 122 -4.05 0.96 -6.72
CA PRO A 122 -2.85 0.23 -7.13
C PRO A 122 -1.87 1.16 -7.87
N PRO A 123 -0.55 1.06 -7.60
CA PRO A 123 0.41 1.99 -8.17
C PRO A 123 0.64 1.75 -9.68
N THR A 124 1.42 2.60 -10.32
CA THR A 124 1.98 2.31 -11.67
C THR A 124 2.59 0.92 -11.71
N ALA A 125 2.40 0.21 -12.82
CA ALA A 125 2.92 -1.15 -13.00
C ALA A 125 3.26 -1.42 -14.47
N TYR A 126 4.16 -2.35 -14.71
CA TYR A 126 4.57 -2.82 -16.03
C TYR A 126 4.95 -1.66 -16.97
N GLU A 127 4.14 -1.40 -18.00
CA GLU A 127 4.40 -0.38 -19.01
C GLU A 127 4.41 1.04 -18.42
N THR A 128 3.57 1.29 -17.41
CA THR A 128 3.48 2.61 -16.74
C THR A 128 4.52 2.79 -15.63
N ARG A 129 5.27 1.72 -15.30
CA ARG A 129 6.22 1.72 -14.19
C ARG A 129 7.54 2.42 -14.49
N ALA A 130 7.98 2.41 -15.75
CA ALA A 130 9.30 2.90 -16.13
C ALA A 130 9.54 4.37 -15.74
N GLU A 131 8.60 5.26 -16.08
CA GLU A 131 8.68 6.69 -15.75
C GLU A 131 8.70 6.92 -14.23
N GLN A 132 7.82 6.26 -13.48
CA GLN A 132 7.79 6.37 -12.02
C GLN A 132 9.08 5.83 -11.38
N SER A 133 9.68 4.79 -11.94
CA SER A 133 10.97 4.26 -11.48
C SER A 133 12.11 5.26 -11.70
N ASP A 134 12.09 5.98 -12.81
CA ASP A 134 13.05 7.06 -13.07
C ASP A 134 12.85 8.24 -12.12
N ASP A 135 11.61 8.63 -11.85
CA ASP A 135 11.27 9.65 -10.87
C ASP A 135 11.79 9.31 -9.48
N TYR A 136 11.66 8.06 -9.04
CA TYR A 136 12.20 7.61 -7.77
C TYR A 136 13.73 7.65 -7.73
N ARG A 137 14.42 7.26 -8.81
CA ARG A 137 15.89 7.36 -8.89
C ARG A 137 16.35 8.81 -8.82
N HIS A 138 15.74 9.69 -9.62
CA HIS A 138 16.03 11.12 -9.60
C HIS A 138 15.72 11.74 -8.23
N GLY A 139 14.62 11.31 -7.59
CA GLY A 139 14.27 11.74 -6.25
C GLY A 139 15.31 11.34 -5.21
N ALA A 140 15.85 10.12 -5.27
CA ALA A 140 16.92 9.67 -4.38
C ALA A 140 18.17 10.53 -4.53
N ASP A 141 18.59 10.78 -5.78
CA ASP A 141 19.75 11.60 -6.07
C ASP A 141 19.55 13.07 -5.65
N LEU A 142 18.31 13.58 -5.77
CA LEU A 142 17.95 14.93 -5.33
C LEU A 142 18.02 15.06 -3.80
N VAL A 143 17.46 14.08 -3.07
CA VAL A 143 17.54 14.08 -1.60
C VAL A 143 18.98 14.07 -1.11
N GLU A 144 19.85 13.28 -1.71
CA GLU A 144 21.28 13.22 -1.34
C GLU A 144 22.03 14.52 -1.63
N ARG A 145 21.70 15.20 -2.72
CA ARG A 145 22.37 16.45 -3.09
C ARG A 145 21.84 17.68 -2.40
N GLU A 146 20.53 17.79 -2.25
CA GLU A 146 19.83 19.04 -1.92
C GLU A 146 18.89 18.90 -0.72
N GLY A 147 18.74 17.69 -0.18
CA GLY A 147 17.91 17.40 0.99
C GLY A 147 16.44 17.12 0.66
N VAL A 148 15.71 16.70 1.69
CA VAL A 148 14.30 16.27 1.59
C VAL A 148 13.37 17.36 1.08
N ASP A 149 13.57 18.60 1.53
CA ASP A 149 12.73 19.75 1.14
C ASP A 149 12.76 20.01 -0.38
N ALA A 150 13.89 19.74 -1.03
CA ALA A 150 14.00 19.88 -2.48
C ALA A 150 13.13 18.81 -3.19
N TYR A 151 13.16 17.59 -2.68
CA TYR A 151 12.33 16.50 -3.21
C TYR A 151 10.83 16.75 -2.96
N VAL A 152 10.45 17.21 -1.77
CA VAL A 152 9.08 17.59 -1.43
C VAL A 152 8.53 18.63 -2.42
N ARG A 153 9.31 19.69 -2.72
CA ARG A 153 8.89 20.71 -3.71
C ARG A 153 8.65 20.11 -5.09
N VAL A 154 9.43 19.13 -5.51
CA VAL A 154 9.25 18.46 -6.81
C VAL A 154 7.98 17.61 -6.81
N VAL A 155 7.70 16.88 -5.73
CA VAL A 155 6.50 16.06 -5.60
C VAL A 155 5.24 16.94 -5.54
N ASP A 156 5.26 18.01 -4.75
CA ASP A 156 4.12 18.94 -4.61
C ASP A 156 3.79 19.71 -5.90
N ALA A 157 4.77 19.86 -6.80
CA ALA A 157 4.56 20.48 -8.10
C ALA A 157 3.89 19.55 -9.14
N LYS A 158 3.78 18.24 -8.85
CA LYS A 158 3.14 17.30 -9.77
C LYS A 158 1.63 17.53 -9.85
N PRO A 159 1.00 17.24 -11.01
CA PRO A 159 -0.45 17.30 -11.15
C PRO A 159 -1.14 16.41 -10.10
N GLN A 160 -2.18 16.97 -9.47
CA GLN A 160 -2.98 16.23 -8.51
C GLN A 160 -4.18 15.56 -9.23
N PRO A 161 -4.70 14.42 -8.72
CA PRO A 161 -5.91 13.81 -9.26
C PRO A 161 -7.08 14.80 -9.25
N GLU A 162 -7.87 14.86 -10.34
CA GLU A 162 -9.02 15.77 -10.44
C GLU A 162 -10.05 15.52 -9.32
N ILE A 163 -10.19 14.27 -8.87
CA ILE A 163 -11.10 13.91 -7.78
C ILE A 163 -10.77 14.63 -6.46
N LEU A 164 -9.50 15.06 -6.29
CA LEU A 164 -9.01 15.81 -5.14
C LEU A 164 -8.96 17.32 -5.41
N ALA A 165 -9.38 17.78 -6.60
CA ALA A 165 -9.42 19.19 -6.94
C ALA A 165 -10.34 19.95 -5.96
N GLY A 166 -9.76 20.86 -5.19
CA GLY A 166 -10.46 21.59 -4.14
C GLY A 166 -9.59 22.65 -3.48
N PRO A 167 -10.11 23.31 -2.43
CA PRO A 167 -9.39 24.39 -1.76
C PRO A 167 -8.19 23.93 -0.92
N VAL A 168 -8.01 22.62 -0.72
CA VAL A 168 -6.89 22.06 0.07
C VAL A 168 -5.91 21.43 -0.90
N ALA A 169 -4.73 22.05 -1.03
CA ALA A 169 -3.63 21.47 -1.77
C ALA A 169 -3.10 20.23 -1.02
N PHE A 170 -2.86 19.15 -1.74
CA PHE A 170 -2.07 18.04 -1.22
C PHE A 170 -0.65 18.54 -0.95
N HIS A 171 -0.12 18.19 0.22
CA HIS A 171 1.26 18.42 0.56
C HIS A 171 1.91 17.07 0.88
N PHE A 172 3.03 16.78 0.22
CA PHE A 172 3.79 15.57 0.44
C PHE A 172 4.70 15.74 1.67
N ASP A 173 4.38 15.01 2.73
CA ASP A 173 5.15 14.98 3.98
C ASP A 173 5.67 13.55 4.20
N PRO A 174 6.91 13.22 3.80
CA PRO A 174 7.41 11.85 3.87
C PRO A 174 7.62 11.40 5.31
N ALA A 175 6.92 10.33 5.71
CA ALA A 175 7.11 9.66 7.00
C ALA A 175 8.33 8.71 7.00
N ILE A 176 9.41 9.13 6.36
CA ILE A 176 10.70 8.42 6.31
C ILE A 176 11.79 9.45 6.67
N SER A 177 12.75 9.05 7.51
CA SER A 177 13.86 9.94 7.84
C SER A 177 14.69 10.29 6.59
N ALA A 178 15.29 11.50 6.60
CA ALA A 178 16.18 11.95 5.53
C ALA A 178 17.31 10.95 5.21
N ALA A 179 17.79 10.24 6.22
CA ALA A 179 18.87 9.25 6.07
C ALA A 179 18.41 7.95 5.34
N LEU A 180 17.13 7.59 5.42
CA LEU A 180 16.60 6.35 4.84
C LEU A 180 15.86 6.60 3.52
N LEU A 181 15.36 7.80 3.29
CA LEU A 181 14.55 8.13 2.12
C LEU A 181 15.22 7.80 0.78
N PRO A 182 16.54 8.06 0.56
CA PRO A 182 17.21 7.68 -0.68
C PRO A 182 17.22 6.17 -0.92
N ALA A 183 17.45 5.37 0.12
CA ALA A 183 17.42 3.90 0.02
C ALA A 183 16.00 3.42 -0.30
N ALA A 184 14.98 3.95 0.36
CA ALA A 184 13.59 3.60 0.12
C ALA A 184 13.15 3.96 -1.32
N LEU A 185 13.53 5.13 -1.83
CA LEU A 185 13.28 5.56 -3.21
C LEU A 185 13.93 4.60 -4.21
N ARG A 186 15.21 4.21 -3.99
CA ARG A 186 15.91 3.25 -4.85
C ARG A 186 15.29 1.86 -4.81
N GLY A 187 14.81 1.41 -3.65
CA GLY A 187 14.08 0.15 -3.51
C GLY A 187 12.75 0.18 -4.26
N ALA A 188 11.97 1.25 -4.10
CA ALA A 188 10.74 1.46 -4.85
C ALA A 188 10.99 1.53 -6.36
N ALA A 189 12.08 2.16 -6.81
CA ALA A 189 12.47 2.23 -8.23
C ALA A 189 12.80 0.86 -8.86
N ARG A 190 13.15 -0.13 -8.04
CA ARG A 190 13.45 -1.52 -8.46
C ARG A 190 12.26 -2.45 -8.27
N SER A 191 11.11 -1.92 -7.91
CA SER A 191 9.90 -2.68 -7.58
C SER A 191 8.86 -2.57 -8.68
N ASP A 192 8.07 -3.62 -8.84
CA ASP A 192 6.88 -3.67 -9.67
C ASP A 192 5.83 -4.56 -8.96
N LEU A 193 4.65 -4.70 -9.54
CA LEU A 193 3.69 -5.73 -9.16
C LEU A 193 4.21 -7.12 -9.52
N PRO A 194 3.66 -8.21 -8.92
CA PRO A 194 3.96 -9.57 -9.36
C PRO A 194 3.70 -9.74 -10.86
N LEU A 195 4.41 -10.67 -11.49
CA LEU A 195 4.25 -10.93 -12.92
C LEU A 195 2.81 -11.33 -13.26
N PRO A 196 2.30 -10.99 -14.47
CA PRO A 196 0.93 -11.32 -14.88
C PRO A 196 0.56 -12.80 -14.73
N GLU A 197 1.50 -13.71 -14.99
CA GLU A 197 1.31 -15.15 -14.82
C GLU A 197 1.16 -15.54 -13.34
N GLN A 198 1.84 -14.87 -12.43
CA GLN A 198 1.70 -15.07 -10.97
C GLN A 198 0.34 -14.55 -10.49
N LEU A 199 -0.09 -13.37 -10.97
CA LEU A 199 -1.39 -12.81 -10.60
C LEU A 199 -2.55 -13.73 -11.01
N ARG A 200 -2.47 -14.39 -12.16
CA ARG A 200 -3.50 -15.35 -12.61
C ARG A 200 -3.62 -16.58 -11.70
N THR A 201 -2.61 -16.88 -10.89
CA THR A 201 -2.68 -17.98 -9.91
C THR A 201 -3.36 -17.59 -8.60
N ILE A 202 -3.57 -16.29 -8.36
CA ILE A 202 -4.26 -15.80 -7.15
C ILE A 202 -5.76 -16.00 -7.33
N THR A 203 -6.30 -17.03 -6.70
CA THR A 203 -7.76 -17.31 -6.69
C THR A 203 -8.49 -16.66 -5.51
N THR A 204 -7.76 -15.89 -4.73
CA THR A 204 -8.26 -15.20 -3.54
C THR A 204 -9.23 -14.08 -3.93
N PRO A 205 -10.43 -13.99 -3.31
CA PRO A 205 -11.35 -12.88 -3.52
C PRO A 205 -10.64 -11.53 -3.38
N THR A 206 -10.82 -10.64 -4.34
CA THR A 206 -10.10 -9.36 -4.39
C THR A 206 -11.03 -8.19 -4.63
N LEU A 207 -11.00 -7.20 -3.74
CA LEU A 207 -11.65 -5.89 -3.94
C LEU A 207 -10.61 -4.87 -4.38
N ILE A 208 -10.84 -4.25 -5.54
CA ILE A 208 -9.99 -3.18 -6.08
C ILE A 208 -10.77 -1.87 -6.04
N LEU A 209 -10.24 -0.87 -5.33
CA LEU A 209 -10.78 0.47 -5.25
C LEU A 209 -9.86 1.45 -5.97
N ALA A 210 -10.37 2.13 -6.98
CA ALA A 210 -9.60 3.05 -7.81
C ALA A 210 -10.38 4.35 -8.09
N TRP A 211 -9.67 5.36 -8.52
CA TRP A 211 -10.22 6.56 -9.15
C TRP A 211 -9.52 6.82 -10.48
N ASP A 212 -10.03 7.76 -11.28
CA ASP A 212 -9.41 8.19 -12.51
C ASP A 212 -8.54 9.44 -12.33
N THR A 213 -7.87 9.87 -13.41
CA THR A 213 -7.07 11.11 -13.48
C THR A 213 -5.86 11.19 -12.55
N ASP A 214 -5.37 10.07 -12.05
CA ASP A 214 -4.22 9.99 -11.16
C ASP A 214 -2.99 9.37 -11.86
N PRO A 215 -1.97 10.16 -12.22
CA PRO A 215 -0.78 9.63 -12.88
C PRO A 215 0.02 8.64 -12.02
N GLY A 216 -0.01 8.79 -10.70
CA GLY A 216 0.67 7.89 -9.75
C GLY A 216 -0.05 6.55 -9.55
N HIS A 217 -1.38 6.54 -9.79
CA HIS A 217 -2.25 5.37 -9.64
C HIS A 217 -3.18 5.25 -10.86
N PRO A 218 -2.62 4.95 -12.04
CA PRO A 218 -3.40 4.98 -13.28
C PRO A 218 -4.51 3.93 -13.25
N LEU A 219 -5.71 4.34 -13.68
CA LEU A 219 -6.88 3.46 -13.72
C LEU A 219 -6.59 2.18 -14.54
N SER A 220 -5.75 2.29 -15.56
CA SER A 220 -5.32 1.15 -16.38
C SER A 220 -4.64 0.04 -15.58
N THR A 221 -3.93 0.36 -14.50
CA THR A 221 -3.38 -0.66 -13.60
C THR A 221 -4.49 -1.41 -12.86
N ALA A 222 -5.49 -0.69 -12.32
CA ALA A 222 -6.61 -1.31 -11.64
C ALA A 222 -7.47 -2.19 -12.58
N GLU A 223 -7.72 -1.71 -13.79
CA GLU A 223 -8.41 -2.47 -14.84
C GLU A 223 -7.62 -3.72 -15.23
N ARG A 224 -6.29 -3.58 -15.40
CA ARG A 224 -5.42 -4.71 -15.71
C ARG A 224 -5.39 -5.76 -14.60
N LEU A 225 -5.39 -5.34 -13.34
CA LEU A 225 -5.50 -6.25 -12.20
C LEU A 225 -6.85 -6.98 -12.19
N ALA A 226 -7.95 -6.28 -12.47
CA ALA A 226 -9.27 -6.89 -12.56
C ALA A 226 -9.38 -7.94 -13.68
N GLU A 227 -8.63 -7.78 -14.77
CA GLU A 227 -8.53 -8.78 -15.83
C GLU A 227 -7.66 -10.00 -15.46
N LEU A 228 -6.61 -9.78 -14.67
CA LEU A 228 -5.63 -10.81 -14.32
C LEU A 228 -6.05 -11.67 -13.14
N LEU A 229 -6.74 -11.09 -12.15
CA LEU A 229 -7.18 -11.76 -10.94
C LEU A 229 -8.54 -12.41 -11.17
N PRO A 230 -8.66 -13.76 -11.07
CA PRO A 230 -9.87 -14.50 -11.43
C PRO A 230 -11.13 -14.14 -10.64
N ASP A 231 -10.96 -13.70 -9.38
CA ASP A 231 -12.07 -13.33 -8.48
C ASP A 231 -11.88 -11.87 -7.99
N ALA A 232 -11.91 -10.93 -8.93
CA ALA A 232 -11.73 -9.52 -8.65
C ALA A 232 -12.99 -8.70 -8.88
N GLN A 233 -13.28 -7.79 -7.93
CA GLN A 233 -14.30 -6.75 -8.04
C GLN A 233 -13.62 -5.39 -8.14
N LEU A 234 -13.78 -4.69 -9.26
CA LEU A 234 -13.28 -3.32 -9.45
C LEU A 234 -14.37 -2.29 -9.18
N VAL A 235 -14.09 -1.35 -8.29
CA VAL A 235 -14.96 -0.21 -7.99
C VAL A 235 -14.22 1.08 -8.31
N ILE A 236 -14.75 1.88 -9.24
CA ILE A 236 -14.15 3.13 -9.68
C ILE A 236 -14.91 4.31 -9.07
N ALA A 237 -14.22 5.12 -8.26
CA ALA A 237 -14.73 6.39 -7.76
C ALA A 237 -14.51 7.48 -8.81
N ARG A 238 -15.57 8.19 -9.17
CA ARG A 238 -15.53 9.32 -10.12
C ARG A 238 -15.72 10.67 -9.42
N ARG A 239 -16.06 10.66 -8.15
CA ARG A 239 -16.30 11.84 -7.32
C ARG A 239 -15.91 11.54 -5.88
N LEU A 240 -15.51 12.56 -5.13
CA LEU A 240 -15.08 12.41 -3.74
C LEU A 240 -16.13 11.69 -2.86
N ARG A 241 -17.42 11.92 -3.11
CA ARG A 241 -18.51 11.20 -2.39
C ARG A 241 -18.50 9.68 -2.62
N ASP A 242 -17.91 9.20 -3.71
CA ASP A 242 -17.80 7.77 -4.00
C ASP A 242 -16.66 7.17 -3.15
N VAL A 243 -15.58 7.93 -2.92
CA VAL A 243 -14.48 7.57 -2.01
C VAL A 243 -14.98 7.43 -0.57
N VAL A 244 -15.85 8.33 -0.12
CA VAL A 244 -16.47 8.25 1.23
C VAL A 244 -17.18 6.93 1.48
N ARG A 245 -17.66 6.26 0.42
CA ARG A 245 -18.30 4.94 0.51
C ARG A 245 -17.33 3.76 0.49
N TRP A 246 -16.04 3.99 0.34
CA TRP A 246 -15.07 2.89 0.31
C TRP A 246 -15.04 2.09 1.61
N THR A 247 -15.21 2.75 2.76
CA THR A 247 -15.35 2.02 4.03
C THR A 247 -16.52 1.03 4.00
N ASP A 248 -17.69 1.44 3.47
CA ASP A 248 -18.85 0.54 3.36
C ASP A 248 -18.55 -0.65 2.43
N ARG A 249 -17.82 -0.42 1.34
CA ARG A 249 -17.41 -1.48 0.41
C ARG A 249 -16.44 -2.46 1.07
N VAL A 250 -15.44 -1.95 1.77
CA VAL A 250 -14.46 -2.80 2.49
C VAL A 250 -15.15 -3.58 3.60
N THR A 251 -16.04 -2.95 4.37
CA THR A 251 -16.81 -3.62 5.43
C THR A 251 -17.61 -4.79 4.88
N ALA A 252 -18.42 -4.56 3.84
CA ALA A 252 -19.22 -5.62 3.22
C ALA A 252 -18.36 -6.76 2.66
N PHE A 253 -17.22 -6.43 2.07
CA PHE A 253 -16.27 -7.40 1.53
C PHE A 253 -15.61 -8.22 2.65
N LEU A 254 -15.25 -7.60 3.78
CA LEU A 254 -14.70 -8.32 4.93
C LEU A 254 -15.74 -9.27 5.53
N ASP A 255 -17.01 -8.86 5.69
CA ASP A 255 -18.09 -9.71 6.20
C ASP A 255 -18.31 -10.95 5.34
N GLU A 256 -18.11 -10.83 4.02
CA GLU A 256 -18.30 -11.93 3.08
C GLU A 256 -17.09 -12.88 3.02
N HIS A 257 -15.86 -12.32 3.04
CA HIS A 257 -14.66 -13.07 2.68
C HIS A 257 -13.61 -13.21 3.79
N ALA A 258 -13.65 -12.38 4.86
CA ALA A 258 -12.72 -12.54 5.97
C ALA A 258 -13.13 -13.76 6.81
N ARG A 259 -12.27 -14.77 6.83
CA ARG A 259 -12.52 -16.04 7.56
C ARG A 259 -11.22 -16.46 8.26
N ASP A 260 -11.38 -17.00 9.48
CA ASP A 260 -10.30 -17.58 10.27
C ASP A 260 -9.71 -18.84 9.61
#